data_00aa9dc4139d2f03eb92a55c03da76ca
#
_entry.id   00aa9dc4139d2f03eb92a55c03da76ca
#
_cell.length_a   1.000
_cell.length_b   1.000
_cell.length_c   1.000
_cell.angle_alpha   90.00
_cell.angle_beta   90.00
_cell.angle_gamma   90.00
#
_symmetry.space_group_name_H-M   'P 1'
#
loop_
_entity.id
_entity.type
_entity.pdbx_description
1 polymer ?
#
loop_
_entity_poly.entity_id
_entity_poly.type
_entity_poly.pdbx_seq_one_letter_code
_entity_poly.pdbx_strand_id
1 'polypeptide(L)'
;MVGMLTALPGTAFYERMEKEGRLINDATGDASVFTNIKPQGMTEQELLDGYRSLMARLYSPEDYFQRATDALDELGAVHNRKPVASEYLAALRSMVKQGIMSNYRRPYWRFIRRYLFTKKIGLAFMLAILFVHLNQYARDYAAGSADHRPSEK
;
A
#
# COMPACT_ATOMS: atom_id res chain seq x y z
N MET A 1 -5.86 -1.92 0.99
CA MET A 1 -4.63 -2.72 0.98
C MET A 1 -4.89 -3.92 0.08
N VAL A 2 -3.97 -4.33 -0.76
CA VAL A 2 -4.10 -5.48 -1.65
C VAL A 2 -3.10 -6.52 -1.17
N GLY A 3 -3.53 -7.78 -1.05
CA GLY A 3 -2.69 -8.89 -0.67
C GLY A 3 -2.95 -10.09 -1.56
N MET A 4 -2.04 -11.06 -1.60
CA MET A 4 -2.26 -12.33 -2.27
C MET A 4 -3.14 -13.23 -1.40
N LEU A 5 -3.98 -14.04 -2.06
CA LEU A 5 -4.85 -14.96 -1.36
C LEU A 5 -4.02 -16.09 -0.73
N THR A 6 -4.24 -16.33 0.56
CA THR A 6 -3.58 -17.38 1.33
C THR A 6 -4.62 -18.26 1.99
N ALA A 7 -4.44 -19.58 1.92
CA ALA A 7 -5.28 -20.54 2.62
C ALA A 7 -4.81 -20.66 4.07
N LEU A 8 -5.65 -20.24 5.02
CA LEU A 8 -5.33 -20.32 6.45
C LEU A 8 -5.73 -21.70 7.01
N PRO A 9 -4.86 -22.40 7.76
CA PRO A 9 -5.19 -23.65 8.41
C PRO A 9 -6.47 -23.58 9.26
N GLY A 10 -7.27 -24.63 9.24
CA GLY A 10 -8.54 -24.68 9.96
C GLY A 10 -9.71 -23.96 9.27
N THR A 11 -9.53 -23.47 8.04
CA THR A 11 -10.61 -22.91 7.23
C THR A 11 -11.09 -23.92 6.17
N ALA A 12 -12.37 -23.85 5.81
CA ALA A 12 -12.94 -24.66 4.74
C ALA A 12 -12.20 -24.45 3.39
N PHE A 13 -11.62 -23.25 3.20
CA PHE A 13 -10.81 -22.95 2.02
C PHE A 13 -9.50 -23.72 2.03
N TYR A 14 -8.82 -23.82 3.17
CA TYR A 14 -7.61 -24.62 3.34
C TYR A 14 -7.86 -26.10 3.03
N GLU A 15 -8.90 -26.69 3.66
CA GLU A 15 -9.29 -28.09 3.42
C GLU A 15 -9.60 -28.36 1.94
N ARG A 16 -10.21 -27.43 1.26
CA ARG A 16 -10.48 -27.55 -0.17
C ARG A 16 -9.20 -27.54 -0.98
N MET A 17 -8.26 -26.61 -0.69
CA MET A 17 -6.98 -26.53 -1.40
C MET A 17 -6.10 -27.76 -1.15
N GLU A 18 -6.16 -28.33 0.05
CA GLU A 18 -5.52 -29.58 0.41
C GLU A 18 -6.08 -30.75 -0.41
N LYS A 19 -7.41 -30.93 -0.42
CA LYS A 19 -8.10 -31.97 -1.21
C LYS A 19 -7.84 -31.86 -2.72
N GLU A 20 -7.68 -30.65 -3.23
CA GLU A 20 -7.34 -30.38 -4.63
C GLU A 20 -5.82 -30.56 -4.92
N GLY A 21 -4.99 -30.82 -3.92
CA GLY A 21 -3.52 -30.93 -4.06
C GLY A 21 -2.87 -29.61 -4.50
N ARG A 22 -3.45 -28.49 -4.11
CA ARG A 22 -3.03 -27.15 -4.51
C ARG A 22 -2.31 -26.39 -3.40
N LEU A 23 -2.12 -26.95 -2.23
CA LEU A 23 -1.26 -26.36 -1.22
C LEU A 23 0.21 -26.51 -1.62
N ILE A 24 0.99 -25.44 -1.49
CA ILE A 24 2.43 -25.41 -1.72
C ILE A 24 3.16 -25.76 -0.42
N ASN A 25 2.72 -25.15 0.70
CA ASN A 25 3.26 -25.39 2.03
C ASN A 25 2.22 -24.95 3.09
N ASP A 26 2.47 -25.30 4.36
CA ASP A 26 1.64 -24.92 5.51
C ASP A 26 1.98 -23.53 6.06
N ALA A 27 2.75 -22.74 5.33
CA ALA A 27 3.23 -21.45 5.83
C ALA A 27 2.09 -20.46 6.01
N THR A 28 1.87 -20.07 7.24
CA THR A 28 1.00 -18.96 7.68
C THR A 28 1.81 -17.67 7.78
N GLY A 29 2.45 -17.28 6.69
CA GLY A 29 3.20 -16.03 6.67
C GLY A 29 2.33 -14.81 6.30
N ASP A 30 2.97 -13.69 6.16
CA ASP A 30 2.30 -12.45 5.75
C ASP A 30 1.70 -12.60 4.34
N ALA A 31 0.36 -12.72 4.28
CA ALA A 31 -0.40 -12.84 3.03
C ALA A 31 -0.19 -11.65 2.05
N SER A 32 0.46 -10.59 2.49
CA SER A 32 0.83 -9.47 1.63
C SER A 32 2.06 -9.79 0.76
N VAL A 33 2.81 -10.85 1.07
CA VAL A 33 4.12 -11.13 0.45
C VAL A 33 4.12 -12.39 -0.39
N PHE A 34 3.33 -13.41 -0.01
CA PHE A 34 3.30 -14.68 -0.74
C PHE A 34 1.94 -15.38 -0.68
N THR A 35 1.75 -16.36 -1.54
CA THR A 35 0.62 -17.28 -1.49
C THR A 35 1.10 -18.68 -1.19
N ASN A 36 0.32 -19.45 -0.44
CA ASN A 36 0.57 -20.87 -0.19
C ASN A 36 -0.27 -21.78 -1.09
N ILE A 37 -0.87 -21.24 -2.13
CA ILE A 37 -1.73 -21.96 -3.08
C ILE A 37 -1.18 -21.90 -4.49
N LYS A 38 -1.23 -23.04 -5.20
CA LYS A 38 -1.00 -23.06 -6.65
C LYS A 38 -2.16 -22.39 -7.37
N PRO A 39 -1.94 -21.31 -8.13
CA PRO A 39 -3.00 -20.66 -8.89
C PRO A 39 -3.50 -21.58 -10.01
N GLN A 40 -4.74 -21.35 -10.45
CA GLN A 40 -5.29 -22.02 -11.65
C GLN A 40 -5.20 -21.07 -12.85
N GLY A 41 -4.76 -21.61 -13.99
CA GLY A 41 -4.71 -20.86 -15.25
C GLY A 41 -3.50 -19.91 -15.39
N MET A 42 -2.59 -19.88 -14.41
CA MET A 42 -1.33 -19.14 -14.49
C MET A 42 -0.27 -19.83 -13.64
N THR A 43 0.99 -19.53 -13.88
CA THR A 43 2.11 -19.98 -13.05
C THR A 43 2.24 -19.12 -11.79
N GLU A 44 2.95 -19.63 -10.79
CA GLU A 44 3.28 -18.87 -9.58
C GLU A 44 4.07 -17.59 -9.92
N GLN A 45 4.99 -17.70 -10.87
CA GLN A 45 5.80 -16.56 -11.31
C GLN A 45 4.95 -15.47 -11.98
N GLU A 46 4.01 -15.86 -12.84
CA GLU A 46 3.07 -14.91 -13.46
C GLU A 46 2.20 -14.20 -12.42
N LEU A 47 1.76 -14.91 -11.36
CA LEU A 47 1.03 -14.30 -10.26
C LEU A 47 1.88 -13.29 -9.51
N LEU A 48 3.13 -13.64 -9.19
CA LEU A 48 4.07 -12.76 -8.47
C LEU A 48 4.40 -11.51 -9.29
N ASP A 49 4.69 -11.66 -10.58
CA ASP A 49 5.03 -10.54 -11.47
C ASP A 49 3.81 -9.64 -11.71
N GLY A 50 2.62 -10.25 -11.85
CA GLY A 50 1.37 -9.51 -11.90
C GLY A 50 1.10 -8.71 -10.64
N TYR A 51 1.34 -9.28 -9.46
CA TYR A 51 1.20 -8.59 -8.19
C TYR A 51 2.21 -7.45 -8.04
N ARG A 52 3.48 -7.66 -8.40
CA ARG A 52 4.52 -6.60 -8.41
C ARG A 52 4.12 -5.43 -9.30
N SER A 53 3.66 -5.74 -10.52
CA SER A 53 3.17 -4.73 -11.45
C SER A 53 1.98 -3.96 -10.91
N LEU A 54 1.02 -4.65 -10.28
CA LEU A 54 -0.13 -4.05 -9.64
C LEU A 54 0.29 -3.10 -8.51
N MET A 55 1.18 -3.53 -7.62
CA MET A 55 1.68 -2.72 -6.51
C MET A 55 2.42 -1.48 -7.00
N ALA A 56 3.28 -1.62 -8.01
CA ALA A 56 4.00 -0.50 -8.62
C ALA A 56 3.04 0.57 -9.18
N ARG A 57 1.95 0.15 -9.81
CA ARG A 57 0.91 1.05 -10.34
C ARG A 57 0.08 1.67 -9.22
N LEU A 58 -0.44 0.86 -8.30
CA LEU A 58 -1.30 1.35 -7.21
C LEU A 58 -0.62 2.40 -6.33
N TYR A 59 0.68 2.25 -6.12
CA TYR A 59 1.46 3.15 -5.26
C TYR A 59 2.41 4.04 -6.06
N SER A 60 2.15 4.22 -7.38
CA SER A 60 2.77 5.31 -8.11
C SER A 60 2.34 6.65 -7.50
N PRO A 61 3.22 7.66 -7.44
CA PRO A 61 2.88 8.95 -6.83
C PRO A 61 1.65 9.60 -7.49
N GLU A 62 1.55 9.53 -8.80
CA GLU A 62 0.47 10.12 -9.57
C GLU A 62 -0.87 9.47 -9.22
N ASP A 63 -0.94 8.14 -9.33
CA ASP A 63 -2.18 7.38 -9.11
C ASP A 63 -2.62 7.45 -7.64
N TYR A 64 -1.66 7.40 -6.71
CA TYR A 64 -1.98 7.52 -5.28
C TYR A 64 -2.58 8.89 -4.95
N PHE A 65 -1.91 9.99 -5.33
CA PHE A 65 -2.41 11.33 -5.01
C PHE A 65 -3.69 11.66 -5.77
N GLN A 66 -3.92 11.08 -6.95
CA GLN A 66 -5.20 11.20 -7.63
C GLN A 66 -6.32 10.53 -6.82
N ARG A 67 -6.17 9.26 -6.42
CA ARG A 67 -7.16 8.57 -5.59
C ARG A 67 -7.38 9.25 -4.23
N ALA A 68 -6.31 9.76 -3.61
CA ALA A 68 -6.42 10.53 -2.38
C ALA A 68 -7.21 11.84 -2.58
N THR A 69 -7.07 12.46 -3.75
CA THR A 69 -7.86 13.63 -4.13
C THR A 69 -9.33 13.26 -4.29
N ASP A 70 -9.63 12.23 -5.06
CA ASP A 70 -11.00 11.77 -5.32
C ASP A 70 -11.70 11.42 -4.00
N ALA A 71 -11.03 10.66 -3.13
CA ALA A 71 -11.57 10.31 -1.82
C ALA A 71 -11.80 11.53 -0.91
N LEU A 72 -10.91 12.50 -0.90
CA LEU A 72 -11.11 13.73 -0.12
C LEU A 72 -12.19 14.63 -0.71
N ASP A 73 -12.37 14.65 -2.02
CA ASP A 73 -13.41 15.44 -2.67
C ASP A 73 -14.81 14.87 -2.39
N GLU A 74 -14.93 13.52 -2.42
CA GLU A 74 -16.18 12.82 -2.06
C GLU A 74 -16.49 12.91 -0.56
N LEU A 75 -15.47 13.07 0.28
CA LEU A 75 -15.67 13.20 1.72
C LEU A 75 -16.42 14.47 2.05
N GLY A 76 -17.56 14.37 2.72
CA GLY A 76 -18.40 15.48 3.17
C GLY A 76 -17.70 16.41 4.16
N ALA A 77 -18.47 17.14 4.96
CA ALA A 77 -17.93 18.05 5.96
C ALA A 77 -17.08 17.31 7.00
N VAL A 78 -15.84 17.77 7.17
CA VAL A 78 -14.90 17.21 8.16
C VAL A 78 -15.00 17.99 9.46
N HIS A 79 -15.19 17.27 10.57
CA HIS A 79 -15.11 17.87 11.89
C HIS A 79 -13.66 18.08 12.28
N ASN A 80 -13.20 19.33 12.29
CA ASN A 80 -11.81 19.64 12.62
C ASN A 80 -11.63 19.79 14.13
N ARG A 81 -10.78 18.93 14.72
CA ARG A 81 -10.13 19.22 15.99
C ARG A 81 -8.95 20.18 15.77
N LYS A 82 -8.57 20.92 16.80
CA LYS A 82 -7.34 21.74 16.74
C LYS A 82 -6.13 20.81 16.59
N PRO A 83 -5.23 21.06 15.61
CA PRO A 83 -4.02 20.26 15.46
C PRO A 83 -3.10 20.41 16.68
N VAL A 84 -2.43 19.33 17.08
CA VAL A 84 -1.41 19.36 18.15
C VAL A 84 -0.02 19.69 17.56
N ALA A 85 0.90 20.14 18.40
CA ALA A 85 2.24 20.56 17.96
C ALA A 85 3.00 19.51 17.15
N SER A 86 2.84 18.23 17.50
CA SER A 86 3.44 17.11 16.74
C SER A 86 2.94 17.00 15.30
N GLU A 87 1.68 17.36 15.04
CA GLU A 87 1.10 17.33 13.70
C GLU A 87 1.66 18.44 12.80
N TYR A 88 1.90 19.63 13.38
CA TYR A 88 2.60 20.70 12.65
C TYR A 88 4.03 20.31 12.30
N LEU A 89 4.74 19.66 13.23
CA LEU A 89 6.10 19.17 12.98
C LEU A 89 6.11 18.06 11.91
N ALA A 90 5.13 17.16 11.94
CA ALA A 90 4.98 16.12 10.93
C ALA A 90 4.69 16.70 9.54
N ALA A 91 3.81 17.72 9.47
CA ALA A 91 3.52 18.42 8.23
C ALA A 91 4.77 19.15 7.67
N LEU A 92 5.54 19.83 8.53
CA LEU A 92 6.78 20.49 8.13
C LEU A 92 7.82 19.46 7.61
N ARG A 93 8.00 18.35 8.30
CA ARG A 93 8.88 17.25 7.84
C ARG A 93 8.42 16.67 6.51
N SER A 94 7.11 16.53 6.32
CA SER A 94 6.51 16.08 5.06
C SER A 94 6.83 17.06 3.92
N MET A 95 6.66 18.38 4.14
CA MET A 95 7.00 19.39 3.14
C MET A 95 8.46 19.35 2.71
N VAL A 96 9.38 19.17 3.66
CA VAL A 96 10.81 19.07 3.35
C VAL A 96 11.11 17.77 2.61
N LYS A 97 10.74 16.62 3.18
CA LYS A 97 11.09 15.30 2.60
C LYS A 97 10.38 15.06 1.27
N GLN A 98 9.09 15.35 1.19
CA GLN A 98 8.29 15.05 0.00
C GLN A 98 8.20 16.23 -0.97
N GLY A 99 8.11 17.45 -0.46
CA GLY A 99 7.95 18.63 -1.28
C GLY A 99 9.25 19.19 -1.89
N ILE A 100 10.41 18.92 -1.27
CA ILE A 100 11.70 19.44 -1.72
C ILE A 100 12.62 18.31 -2.17
N MET A 101 12.82 17.29 -1.33
CA MET A 101 13.84 16.27 -1.54
C MET A 101 13.39 15.10 -2.43
N SER A 102 12.08 14.90 -2.64
CA SER A 102 11.60 13.75 -3.41
C SER A 102 11.57 14.00 -4.92
N ASN A 103 11.63 12.92 -5.69
CA ASN A 103 11.44 12.93 -7.14
C ASN A 103 9.95 13.11 -7.55
N TYR A 104 9.01 12.94 -6.61
CA TYR A 104 7.57 13.11 -6.82
C TYR A 104 7.00 14.43 -6.22
N ARG A 105 7.84 15.45 -6.05
CA ARG A 105 7.43 16.77 -5.52
C ARG A 105 6.28 17.43 -6.29
N ARG A 106 6.16 17.19 -7.61
CA ARG A 106 5.08 17.79 -8.44
C ARG A 106 3.70 17.27 -8.06
N PRO A 107 3.40 15.93 -8.06
CA PRO A 107 2.11 15.41 -7.61
C PRO A 107 1.85 15.74 -6.13
N TYR A 108 2.86 15.71 -5.26
CA TYR A 108 2.73 16.11 -3.86
C TYR A 108 2.20 17.56 -3.72
N TRP A 109 2.85 18.54 -4.36
CA TRP A 109 2.43 19.93 -4.26
C TRP A 109 1.10 20.22 -4.95
N ARG A 110 0.77 19.51 -6.03
CA ARG A 110 -0.55 19.58 -6.67
C ARG A 110 -1.63 19.17 -5.68
N PHE A 111 -1.42 18.07 -4.98
CA PHE A 111 -2.34 17.54 -3.97
C PHE A 111 -2.47 18.50 -2.77
N ILE A 112 -1.38 18.89 -2.11
CA ILE A 112 -1.41 19.76 -0.91
C ILE A 112 -2.03 21.13 -1.22
N ARG A 113 -1.68 21.76 -2.34
CA ARG A 113 -2.22 23.09 -2.72
C ARG A 113 -3.73 23.07 -2.91
N ARG A 114 -4.31 21.97 -3.37
CA ARG A 114 -5.76 21.83 -3.53
C ARG A 114 -6.51 22.01 -2.20
N TYR A 115 -5.91 21.56 -1.09
CA TYR A 115 -6.53 21.58 0.23
C TYR A 115 -5.98 22.63 1.19
N LEU A 116 -4.99 23.44 0.77
CA LEU A 116 -4.26 24.37 1.63
C LEU A 116 -5.17 25.33 2.43
N PHE A 117 -6.23 25.80 1.81
CA PHE A 117 -7.19 26.72 2.42
C PHE A 117 -8.52 26.06 2.81
N THR A 118 -8.54 24.75 2.92
CA THR A 118 -9.74 23.99 3.27
C THR A 118 -9.63 23.36 4.65
N LYS A 119 -10.77 23.00 5.23
CA LYS A 119 -10.80 22.20 6.49
C LYS A 119 -10.21 20.78 6.33
N LYS A 120 -9.91 20.33 5.11
CA LYS A 120 -9.36 19.00 4.81
C LYS A 120 -7.83 18.96 4.80
N ILE A 121 -7.15 20.09 5.05
CA ILE A 121 -5.67 20.17 4.97
C ILE A 121 -4.97 19.17 5.92
N GLY A 122 -5.48 18.97 7.12
CA GLY A 122 -4.92 18.00 8.08
C GLY A 122 -4.98 16.57 7.54
N LEU A 123 -6.11 16.18 6.93
CA LEU A 123 -6.25 14.88 6.26
C LEU A 123 -5.35 14.75 5.05
N ALA A 124 -5.18 15.82 4.27
CA ALA A 124 -4.27 15.81 3.13
C ALA A 124 -2.82 15.55 3.57
N PHE A 125 -2.34 16.18 4.64
CA PHE A 125 -1.02 15.89 5.19
C PHE A 125 -0.91 14.47 5.73
N MET A 126 -1.94 13.97 6.41
CA MET A 126 -1.98 12.59 6.91
C MET A 126 -1.84 11.59 5.76
N LEU A 127 -2.61 11.75 4.68
CA LEU A 127 -2.53 10.90 3.50
C LEU A 127 -1.17 11.01 2.79
N ALA A 128 -0.59 12.21 2.72
CA ALA A 128 0.74 12.40 2.15
C ALA A 128 1.84 11.73 2.99
N ILE A 129 1.72 11.72 4.32
CA ILE A 129 2.65 11.00 5.20
C ILE A 129 2.50 9.48 5.04
N LEU A 130 1.26 8.98 4.98
CA LEU A 130 0.96 7.58 4.74
C LEU A 130 1.54 7.10 3.41
N PHE A 131 1.52 7.94 2.38
CA PHE A 131 2.10 7.63 1.07
C PHE A 131 3.58 7.22 1.16
N VAL A 132 4.39 7.84 2.01
CA VAL A 132 5.82 7.51 2.15
C VAL A 132 6.01 6.04 2.49
N HIS A 133 5.24 5.55 3.48
CA HIS A 133 5.32 4.15 3.91
C HIS A 133 4.83 3.19 2.83
N LEU A 134 3.70 3.50 2.20
CA LEU A 134 3.12 2.67 1.14
C LEU A 134 4.00 2.62 -0.12
N ASN A 135 4.58 3.75 -0.51
CA ASN A 135 5.48 3.83 -1.67
C ASN A 135 6.79 3.09 -1.39
N GLN A 136 7.35 3.22 -0.19
CA GLN A 136 8.54 2.47 0.20
C GLN A 136 8.26 0.97 0.19
N TYR A 137 7.18 0.53 0.82
CA TYR A 137 6.77 -0.87 0.81
C TYR A 137 6.62 -1.42 -0.62
N ALA A 138 5.93 -0.69 -1.50
CA ALA A 138 5.75 -1.12 -2.90
C ALA A 138 7.08 -1.21 -3.67
N ARG A 139 8.02 -0.30 -3.40
CA ARG A 139 9.35 -0.32 -4.03
C ARG A 139 10.21 -1.47 -3.52
N ASP A 140 10.22 -1.72 -2.22
CA ASP A 140 10.97 -2.82 -1.60
C ASP A 140 10.46 -4.16 -2.12
N TYR A 141 9.14 -4.28 -2.28
CA TYR A 141 8.52 -5.45 -2.87
C TYR A 141 8.87 -5.61 -4.36
N ALA A 142 8.80 -4.54 -5.15
CA ALA A 142 9.17 -4.55 -6.56
C ALA A 142 10.66 -4.89 -6.79
N ALA A 143 11.53 -4.50 -5.86
CA ALA A 143 12.96 -4.80 -5.89
C ALA A 143 13.29 -6.26 -5.46
N GLY A 144 12.29 -7.06 -5.07
CA GLY A 144 12.52 -8.42 -4.56
C GLY A 144 13.14 -8.48 -3.16
N SER A 145 13.33 -7.34 -2.51
CA SER A 145 13.93 -7.26 -1.16
C SER A 145 12.97 -7.77 -0.07
N ALA A 146 11.69 -7.92 -0.39
CA ALA A 146 10.66 -8.43 0.50
C ALA A 146 10.45 -9.95 0.38
N ASP A 147 11.31 -10.66 -0.35
CA ASP A 147 11.24 -12.12 -0.52
C ASP A 147 11.75 -12.84 0.76
N HIS A 148 11.01 -12.66 1.85
CA HIS A 148 11.18 -13.47 3.05
C HIS A 148 10.46 -14.81 2.84
N ARG A 149 11.00 -15.68 1.97
CA ARG A 149 10.64 -17.09 2.04
C ARG A 149 11.13 -17.62 3.39
N PRO A 150 10.27 -18.20 4.23
CA PRO A 150 10.75 -18.94 5.39
C PRO A 150 11.76 -19.98 4.88
N SER A 151 12.99 -19.94 5.40
CA SER A 151 13.99 -20.97 5.08
C SER A 151 13.40 -22.33 5.36
N GLU A 152 13.36 -23.18 4.35
CA GLU A 152 13.09 -24.61 4.53
C GLU A 152 14.01 -25.16 5.61
N LYS A 153 13.42 -25.59 6.72
CA LYS A 153 14.06 -26.47 7.71
C LYS A 153 13.25 -27.72 7.81
#